data_5249f3e8bdb194fc0506fde734a921bb
#
_entry.id   5249f3e8bdb194fc0506fde734a921bb
#
_cell.length_a   1.000
_cell.length_b   1.000
_cell.length_c   1.000
_cell.angle_alpha   90.00
_cell.angle_beta   90.00
_cell.angle_gamma   90.00
#
_symmetry.space_group_name_H-M   'P 1'
#
loop_
_entity.id
_entity.type
_entity.pdbx_description
1 polymer ?
#
loop_
_entity_poly.entity_id
_entity_poly.type
_entity_poly.pdbx_seq_one_letter_code
_entity_poly.pdbx_strand_id
1 'polypeptide(L)'
;MSLLLGSHVSMSGPKMLLRASEEAASYGANTFLIYTGAPHNTRRKPIDALNIEAGQAHMKVNGISNIVVHAPLIINLGNTLSAQVFEHSIAFLQSEIIRTEALGSTQIVLHPGSHVGAGPQAGISRIVEGLNEVLSDKRNVQVSLETMAGKGSECGVSFEELAAIIDGVTYNERLSICLDTCHIHDAGYNVREDFDGILDQFDRVIGIERLKVIHINDSKNIMGSRKDRHENIGHGYIGLQALRYVVHHPQLSTIPKLLETPSIGEKKYVNAPYKHEISLLRGETDDPIKK
;
A
#
# COMPACT_ATOMS: atom_id res chain seq x y z
N MET A 1 7.13 -2.67 21.74
CA MET A 1 6.54 -1.67 20.83
C MET A 1 5.09 -2.07 20.58
N SER A 2 4.18 -1.12 20.41
CA SER A 2 2.78 -1.45 20.11
C SER A 2 2.63 -1.86 18.65
N LEU A 3 1.78 -2.84 18.37
CA LEU A 3 1.40 -3.24 17.02
C LEU A 3 0.85 -2.04 16.24
N LEU A 4 1.45 -1.72 15.08
CA LEU A 4 0.96 -0.69 14.15
C LEU A 4 -0.07 -1.32 13.22
N LEU A 5 -1.36 -1.03 13.45
CA LEU A 5 -2.48 -1.58 12.68
C LEU A 5 -3.51 -0.50 12.40
N GLY A 6 -3.91 -0.40 11.16
CA GLY A 6 -4.89 0.58 10.69
C GLY A 6 -5.49 0.21 9.35
N SER A 7 -6.02 1.20 8.66
CA SER A 7 -6.71 1.00 7.38
C SER A 7 -6.58 2.20 6.46
N HIS A 8 -7.02 2.04 5.23
CA HIS A 8 -7.31 3.15 4.35
C HIS A 8 -8.45 4.01 4.95
N VAL A 9 -8.23 5.33 4.96
CA VAL A 9 -9.23 6.33 5.40
C VAL A 9 -9.34 7.49 4.41
N SER A 10 -10.45 8.19 4.46
CA SER A 10 -10.74 9.25 3.49
C SER A 10 -10.14 10.60 3.89
N MET A 11 -9.21 11.12 3.10
CA MET A 11 -8.74 12.50 3.22
C MET A 11 -9.54 13.42 2.30
N SER A 12 -10.73 13.83 2.74
CA SER A 12 -11.69 14.57 1.90
C SER A 12 -12.46 15.64 2.66
N GLY A 13 -13.33 16.38 1.94
CA GLY A 13 -14.16 17.46 2.49
C GLY A 13 -13.32 18.68 2.94
N PRO A 14 -13.85 19.53 3.82
CA PRO A 14 -13.12 20.68 4.34
C PRO A 14 -12.08 20.32 5.40
N LYS A 15 -12.26 19.22 6.11
CA LYS A 15 -11.38 18.79 7.21
C LYS A 15 -10.11 18.07 6.74
N MET A 16 -10.07 17.53 5.54
CA MET A 16 -8.91 16.85 4.94
C MET A 16 -8.18 15.89 5.91
N LEU A 17 -6.92 16.17 6.32
CA LEU A 17 -6.13 15.30 7.20
C LEU A 17 -6.77 15.13 8.58
N LEU A 18 -7.40 16.17 9.12
CA LEU A 18 -8.13 16.07 10.38
C LEU A 18 -9.25 15.02 10.27
N ARG A 19 -10.03 15.01 9.17
CA ARG A 19 -11.05 13.99 8.95
C ARG A 19 -10.43 12.59 8.88
N ALA A 20 -9.34 12.42 8.15
CA ALA A 20 -8.66 11.12 8.03
C ALA A 20 -8.23 10.60 9.42
N SER A 21 -7.67 11.49 10.26
CA SER A 21 -7.26 11.10 11.61
C SER A 21 -8.44 10.83 12.54
N GLU A 22 -9.54 11.58 12.45
CA GLU A 22 -10.80 11.32 13.18
C GLU A 22 -11.38 9.95 12.78
N GLU A 23 -11.38 9.63 11.49
CA GLU A 23 -11.87 8.37 10.96
C GLU A 23 -11.01 7.20 11.43
N ALA A 24 -9.67 7.30 11.33
CA ALA A 24 -8.74 6.29 11.85
C ALA A 24 -8.90 6.04 13.35
N ALA A 25 -9.01 7.10 14.16
CA ALA A 25 -9.25 6.99 15.59
C ALA A 25 -10.57 6.27 15.91
N SER A 26 -11.63 6.53 15.13
CA SER A 26 -12.94 5.88 15.31
C SER A 26 -12.91 4.37 15.09
N TYR A 27 -11.93 3.87 14.30
CA TYR A 27 -11.68 2.43 14.07
C TYR A 27 -10.74 1.83 15.12
N GLY A 28 -10.18 2.63 16.01
CA GLY A 28 -9.14 2.19 16.95
C GLY A 28 -7.78 1.98 16.28
N ALA A 29 -7.57 2.54 15.09
CA ALA A 29 -6.30 2.47 14.39
C ALA A 29 -5.25 3.40 15.01
N ASN A 30 -3.96 2.99 14.96
CA ASN A 30 -2.83 3.82 15.39
C ASN A 30 -1.83 4.14 14.25
N THR A 31 -2.20 3.79 13.05
CA THR A 31 -1.60 4.17 11.75
C THR A 31 -2.71 4.20 10.71
N PHE A 32 -2.50 4.86 9.57
CA PHE A 32 -3.48 4.84 8.48
C PHE A 32 -2.87 5.10 7.11
N LEU A 33 -3.60 4.71 6.06
CA LEU A 33 -3.28 4.92 4.65
C LEU A 33 -4.23 5.96 4.06
N ILE A 34 -3.70 6.86 3.24
CA ILE A 34 -4.49 7.87 2.52
C ILE A 34 -4.04 8.05 1.08
N TYR A 35 -4.97 8.45 0.22
CA TYR A 35 -4.66 9.17 -1.02
C TYR A 35 -4.71 10.67 -0.77
N THR A 36 -3.80 11.45 -1.36
CA THR A 36 -3.80 12.93 -1.21
C THR A 36 -4.90 13.63 -2.01
N GLY A 37 -5.69 12.86 -2.73
CA GLY A 37 -6.85 13.23 -3.54
C GLY A 37 -7.50 11.98 -4.13
N ALA A 38 -8.42 12.10 -5.08
CA ALA A 38 -9.04 10.92 -5.68
C ALA A 38 -8.01 10.07 -6.45
N PRO A 39 -7.99 8.72 -6.27
CA PRO A 39 -6.95 7.85 -6.84
C PRO A 39 -6.99 7.73 -8.37
N HIS A 40 -8.13 8.06 -8.99
CA HIS A 40 -8.36 7.89 -10.42
C HIS A 40 -8.32 9.20 -11.22
N ASN A 41 -7.80 10.30 -10.64
CA ASN A 41 -7.61 11.57 -11.35
C ASN A 41 -6.42 12.37 -10.80
N THR A 42 -6.07 13.44 -11.51
CA THR A 42 -4.94 14.31 -11.15
C THR A 42 -5.33 15.53 -10.32
N ARG A 43 -6.63 15.69 -9.99
CA ARG A 43 -7.08 16.88 -9.23
C ARG A 43 -6.59 16.80 -7.80
N ARG A 44 -5.88 17.85 -7.36
CA ARG A 44 -5.35 17.97 -6.00
C ARG A 44 -5.70 19.34 -5.42
N LYS A 45 -6.08 19.37 -4.16
CA LYS A 45 -6.15 20.62 -3.41
C LYS A 45 -4.73 21.14 -3.15
N PRO A 46 -4.52 22.45 -3.04
CA PRO A 46 -3.24 22.99 -2.60
C PRO A 46 -2.85 22.47 -1.22
N ILE A 47 -1.55 22.41 -0.91
CA ILE A 47 -1.05 21.81 0.34
C ILE A 47 -1.54 22.54 1.56
N ASP A 48 -1.63 23.89 1.52
CA ASP A 48 -2.15 24.72 2.59
C ASP A 48 -3.64 24.45 2.94
N ALA A 49 -4.39 23.88 1.98
CA ALA A 49 -5.78 23.49 2.17
C ALA A 49 -5.95 22.06 2.75
N LEU A 50 -4.86 21.34 3.06
CA LEU A 50 -4.92 19.95 3.56
C LEU A 50 -5.19 19.83 5.06
N ASN A 51 -5.26 20.95 5.79
CA ASN A 51 -5.53 21.00 7.24
C ASN A 51 -4.54 20.13 8.06
N ILE A 52 -3.25 20.25 7.72
CA ILE A 52 -2.18 19.37 8.21
C ILE A 52 -1.98 19.53 9.71
N GLU A 53 -1.85 20.76 10.19
CA GLU A 53 -1.57 21.07 11.61
C GLU A 53 -2.65 20.47 12.53
N ALA A 54 -3.92 20.70 12.21
CA ALA A 54 -5.04 20.17 13.00
C ALA A 54 -5.10 18.64 12.94
N GLY A 55 -4.82 18.04 11.77
CA GLY A 55 -4.75 16.59 11.61
C GLY A 55 -3.63 15.96 12.44
N GLN A 56 -2.42 16.49 12.39
CA GLN A 56 -1.29 16.04 13.19
C GLN A 56 -1.49 16.20 14.69
N ALA A 57 -2.09 17.33 15.12
CA ALA A 57 -2.46 17.54 16.51
C ALA A 57 -3.45 16.48 17.01
N HIS A 58 -4.48 16.17 16.22
CA HIS A 58 -5.44 15.11 16.52
C HIS A 58 -4.79 13.73 16.59
N MET A 59 -3.90 13.41 15.63
CA MET A 59 -3.13 12.16 15.63
C MET A 59 -2.33 11.99 16.92
N LYS A 60 -1.60 13.03 17.32
CA LYS A 60 -0.77 13.02 18.54
C LYS A 60 -1.60 12.72 19.79
N VAL A 61 -2.77 13.35 19.94
CA VAL A 61 -3.67 13.13 21.08
C VAL A 61 -4.23 11.70 21.10
N ASN A 62 -4.46 11.10 19.95
CA ASN A 62 -5.06 9.76 19.82
C ASN A 62 -4.05 8.63 19.64
N GLY A 63 -2.74 8.89 19.79
CA GLY A 63 -1.70 7.88 19.69
C GLY A 63 -1.52 7.30 18.29
N ILE A 64 -1.90 8.04 17.25
CA ILE A 64 -1.68 7.68 15.85
C ILE A 64 -0.30 8.19 15.46
N SER A 65 0.61 7.26 15.12
CA SER A 65 2.04 7.59 14.97
C SER A 65 2.50 7.75 13.53
N ASN A 66 1.87 7.06 12.59
CA ASN A 66 2.33 7.02 11.20
C ASN A 66 1.19 7.30 10.22
N ILE A 67 1.54 8.02 9.15
CA ILE A 67 0.75 8.13 7.93
C ILE A 67 1.51 7.40 6.84
N VAL A 68 0.84 6.58 6.07
CA VAL A 68 1.32 6.06 4.79
C VAL A 68 0.49 6.70 3.69
N VAL A 69 1.14 7.18 2.65
CA VAL A 69 0.45 7.73 1.47
C VAL A 69 0.44 6.67 0.37
N HIS A 70 -0.65 6.51 -0.34
CA HIS A 70 -0.71 5.71 -1.55
C HIS A 70 -0.68 6.62 -2.78
N ALA A 71 0.19 6.33 -3.72
CA ALA A 71 0.24 7.03 -5.00
C ALA A 71 -1.02 6.73 -5.82
N PRO A 72 -1.51 7.70 -6.62
CA PRO A 72 -2.68 7.48 -7.47
C PRO A 72 -2.53 6.31 -8.43
N LEU A 73 -3.59 5.52 -8.58
CA LEU A 73 -3.62 4.31 -9.43
C LEU A 73 -3.45 4.61 -10.94
N ILE A 74 -3.58 5.88 -11.33
CA ILE A 74 -3.37 6.29 -12.75
C ILE A 74 -1.89 6.45 -13.11
N ILE A 75 -0.97 6.43 -12.14
CA ILE A 75 0.46 6.45 -12.38
C ILE A 75 0.88 5.11 -12.97
N ASN A 76 1.54 5.14 -14.12
CA ASN A 76 2.09 3.94 -14.76
C ASN A 76 3.48 4.22 -15.33
N LEU A 77 4.51 4.00 -14.50
CA LEU A 77 5.91 4.15 -14.91
C LEU A 77 6.37 3.03 -15.87
N GLY A 78 5.65 1.91 -15.95
CA GLY A 78 5.94 0.80 -16.86
C GLY A 78 5.37 0.99 -18.28
N ASN A 79 4.71 2.12 -18.57
CA ASN A 79 4.07 2.32 -19.87
C ASN A 79 5.11 2.49 -20.98
N THR A 80 5.19 1.49 -21.85
CA THR A 80 6.13 1.43 -22.97
C THR A 80 5.55 1.97 -24.27
N LEU A 81 4.22 2.20 -24.34
CA LEU A 81 3.52 2.58 -25.57
C LEU A 81 3.32 4.09 -25.71
N SER A 82 3.26 4.82 -24.59
CA SER A 82 2.96 6.26 -24.60
C SER A 82 3.97 7.04 -23.76
N ALA A 83 4.82 7.80 -24.44
CA ALA A 83 5.75 8.74 -23.81
C ALA A 83 4.99 9.76 -22.94
N GLN A 84 3.85 10.27 -23.43
CA GLN A 84 3.04 11.23 -22.67
C GLN A 84 2.53 10.68 -21.34
N VAL A 85 2.04 9.41 -21.31
CA VAL A 85 1.59 8.78 -20.06
C VAL A 85 2.76 8.61 -19.10
N PHE A 86 3.91 8.22 -19.61
CA PHE A 86 5.13 8.05 -18.82
C PHE A 86 5.60 9.37 -18.19
N GLU A 87 5.75 10.43 -18.99
CA GLU A 87 6.16 11.77 -18.52
C GLU A 87 5.17 12.35 -17.50
N HIS A 88 3.86 12.20 -17.76
CA HIS A 88 2.83 12.60 -16.79
C HIS A 88 2.91 11.79 -15.51
N SER A 89 3.23 10.50 -15.56
CA SER A 89 3.39 9.64 -14.39
C SER A 89 4.57 10.09 -13.53
N ILE A 90 5.71 10.46 -14.14
CA ILE A 90 6.87 11.00 -13.45
C ILE A 90 6.52 12.31 -12.73
N ALA A 91 6.00 13.30 -13.46
CA ALA A 91 5.66 14.61 -12.91
C ALA A 91 4.62 14.50 -11.79
N PHE A 92 3.65 13.57 -11.95
CA PHE A 92 2.62 13.39 -10.95
C PHE A 92 3.16 12.69 -9.69
N LEU A 93 4.01 11.68 -9.83
CA LEU A 93 4.65 11.02 -8.68
C LEU A 93 5.56 11.99 -7.91
N GLN A 94 6.33 12.85 -8.61
CA GLN A 94 7.11 13.90 -7.98
C GLN A 94 6.23 14.85 -7.15
N SER A 95 5.08 15.26 -7.69
CA SER A 95 4.10 16.07 -6.96
C SER A 95 3.54 15.35 -5.72
N GLU A 96 3.24 14.05 -5.83
CA GLU A 96 2.73 13.25 -4.72
C GLU A 96 3.79 13.05 -3.62
N ILE A 97 5.08 12.92 -3.97
CA ILE A 97 6.18 12.87 -3.01
C ILE A 97 6.29 14.19 -2.21
N ILE A 98 6.16 15.33 -2.88
CA ILE A 98 6.13 16.65 -2.21
C ILE A 98 4.97 16.73 -1.22
N ARG A 99 3.80 16.25 -1.59
CA ARG A 99 2.61 16.22 -0.73
C ARG A 99 2.77 15.26 0.43
N THR A 100 3.38 14.10 0.20
CA THR A 100 3.70 13.09 1.23
C THR A 100 4.61 13.68 2.30
N GLU A 101 5.67 14.36 1.90
CA GLU A 101 6.58 15.05 2.81
C GLU A 101 5.87 16.15 3.61
N ALA A 102 5.04 16.96 2.97
CA ALA A 102 4.26 18.01 3.62
C ALA A 102 3.29 17.45 4.68
N LEU A 103 2.72 16.27 4.46
CA LEU A 103 1.86 15.56 5.42
C LEU A 103 2.64 14.98 6.62
N GLY A 104 3.98 15.02 6.58
CA GLY A 104 4.85 14.43 7.60
C GLY A 104 5.00 12.91 7.45
N SER A 105 4.63 12.35 6.29
CA SER A 105 4.88 10.94 5.97
C SER A 105 6.25 10.76 5.32
N THR A 106 6.87 9.62 5.60
CA THR A 106 8.14 9.21 4.98
C THR A 106 7.98 8.08 3.98
N GLN A 107 6.76 7.58 3.78
CA GLN A 107 6.46 6.46 2.88
C GLN A 107 5.33 6.81 1.91
N ILE A 108 5.57 6.57 0.61
CA ILE A 108 4.53 6.58 -0.42
C ILE A 108 4.52 5.23 -1.13
N VAL A 109 3.40 4.51 -1.06
CA VAL A 109 3.20 3.23 -1.76
C VAL A 109 2.93 3.51 -3.23
N LEU A 110 3.55 2.74 -4.10
CA LEU A 110 3.41 2.85 -5.55
C LEU A 110 3.22 1.47 -6.18
N HIS A 111 2.14 1.27 -6.93
CA HIS A 111 2.10 0.19 -7.92
C HIS A 111 3.20 0.44 -8.96
N PRO A 112 4.17 -0.46 -9.16
CA PRO A 112 5.32 -0.19 -10.04
C PRO A 112 4.90 0.22 -11.45
N GLY A 113 3.86 -0.43 -12.00
CA GLY A 113 3.29 -0.12 -13.29
C GLY A 113 2.97 -1.36 -14.12
N SER A 114 2.58 -1.12 -15.35
CA SER A 114 2.21 -2.15 -16.32
C SER A 114 2.96 -1.94 -17.63
N HIS A 115 3.49 -3.03 -18.19
CA HIS A 115 4.27 -3.00 -19.45
C HIS A 115 3.43 -2.89 -20.72
N VAL A 116 2.11 -2.88 -20.58
CA VAL A 116 1.10 -2.68 -21.66
C VAL A 116 1.34 -3.52 -22.93
N GLY A 117 1.80 -4.76 -22.76
CA GLY A 117 2.02 -5.72 -23.85
C GLY A 117 3.46 -5.86 -24.34
N ALA A 118 4.40 -4.99 -23.93
CA ALA A 118 5.80 -5.07 -24.37
C ALA A 118 6.65 -6.15 -23.65
N GLY A 119 6.08 -6.78 -22.62
CA GLY A 119 6.76 -7.78 -21.80
C GLY A 119 7.37 -7.21 -20.52
N PRO A 120 7.55 -8.06 -19.49
CA PRO A 120 7.99 -7.61 -18.15
C PRO A 120 9.33 -6.88 -18.18
N GLN A 121 10.33 -7.39 -18.93
CA GLN A 121 11.65 -6.79 -18.99
C GLN A 121 11.62 -5.34 -19.53
N ALA A 122 10.82 -5.07 -20.56
CA ALA A 122 10.66 -3.74 -21.12
C ALA A 122 9.94 -2.81 -20.11
N GLY A 123 8.92 -3.32 -19.41
CA GLY A 123 8.24 -2.59 -18.35
C GLY A 123 9.16 -2.25 -17.18
N ILE A 124 9.95 -3.21 -16.70
CA ILE A 124 10.94 -3.02 -15.62
C ILE A 124 11.96 -1.96 -16.02
N SER A 125 12.53 -2.04 -17.21
CA SER A 125 13.49 -1.04 -17.71
C SER A 125 12.87 0.37 -17.73
N ARG A 126 11.60 0.48 -18.13
CA ARG A 126 10.88 1.76 -18.15
C ARG A 126 10.59 2.30 -16.75
N ILE A 127 10.22 1.42 -15.80
CA ILE A 127 10.03 1.77 -14.40
C ILE A 127 11.34 2.30 -13.79
N VAL A 128 12.45 1.63 -14.04
CA VAL A 128 13.78 2.06 -13.60
C VAL A 128 14.13 3.46 -14.13
N GLU A 129 13.91 3.71 -15.41
CA GLU A 129 14.12 5.03 -16.02
C GLU A 129 13.30 6.10 -15.31
N GLY A 130 11.99 5.86 -15.12
CA GLY A 130 11.08 6.79 -14.45
C GLY A 130 11.43 7.05 -12.99
N LEU A 131 11.80 6.00 -12.25
CA LEU A 131 12.21 6.14 -10.85
C LEU A 131 13.54 6.90 -10.69
N ASN A 132 14.50 6.71 -11.60
CA ASN A 132 15.74 7.49 -11.62
C ASN A 132 15.47 8.98 -11.80
N GLU A 133 14.51 9.35 -12.63
CA GLU A 133 14.11 10.75 -12.81
C GLU A 133 13.36 11.29 -11.59
N VAL A 134 12.39 10.52 -11.06
CA VAL A 134 11.60 10.90 -9.88
C VAL A 134 12.45 11.10 -8.64
N LEU A 135 13.42 10.22 -8.41
CA LEU A 135 14.22 10.18 -7.16
C LEU A 135 15.49 11.03 -7.21
N SER A 136 15.72 11.77 -8.28
CA SER A 136 16.91 12.63 -8.44
C SER A 136 16.97 13.80 -7.44
N ASP A 137 15.86 14.17 -6.83
CA ASP A 137 15.79 15.16 -5.76
C ASP A 137 16.21 14.57 -4.39
N LYS A 138 16.63 15.45 -3.44
CA LYS A 138 17.13 15.03 -2.13
C LYS A 138 16.04 14.98 -1.05
N ARG A 139 14.82 14.54 -1.38
CA ARG A 139 13.73 14.45 -0.40
C ARG A 139 13.85 13.21 0.49
N ASN A 140 13.32 13.34 1.71
CA ASN A 140 13.37 12.25 2.70
C ASN A 140 12.09 11.38 2.68
N VAL A 141 11.57 11.08 1.49
CA VAL A 141 10.42 10.19 1.29
C VAL A 141 10.90 8.97 0.52
N GLN A 142 10.62 7.78 1.01
CA GLN A 142 10.84 6.53 0.30
C GLN A 142 9.61 6.17 -0.54
N VAL A 143 9.85 5.65 -1.73
CA VAL A 143 8.82 5.03 -2.58
C VAL A 143 8.79 3.54 -2.25
N SER A 144 7.70 3.09 -1.65
CA SER A 144 7.45 1.68 -1.35
C SER A 144 6.81 1.02 -2.57
N LEU A 145 7.59 0.26 -3.33
CA LEU A 145 7.07 -0.51 -4.45
C LEU A 145 6.16 -1.61 -3.92
N GLU A 146 4.94 -1.68 -4.42
CA GLU A 146 3.99 -2.69 -3.98
C GLU A 146 4.16 -3.99 -4.75
N THR A 147 4.07 -5.11 -4.03
CA THR A 147 3.97 -6.44 -4.66
C THR A 147 2.65 -6.55 -5.42
N MET A 148 2.69 -7.02 -6.68
CA MET A 148 1.53 -7.04 -7.56
C MET A 148 0.99 -8.46 -7.77
N ALA A 149 -0.32 -8.55 -8.04
CA ALA A 149 -1.01 -9.83 -8.25
C ALA A 149 -0.68 -10.50 -9.59
N GLY A 150 -0.14 -9.75 -10.55
CA GLY A 150 0.10 -10.23 -11.92
C GLY A 150 -1.13 -10.16 -12.81
N LYS A 151 -2.05 -9.25 -12.53
CA LYS A 151 -3.23 -9.00 -13.33
C LYS A 151 -2.85 -8.28 -14.63
N GLY A 152 -3.21 -8.87 -15.76
CA GLY A 152 -2.91 -8.29 -17.07
C GLY A 152 -1.41 -8.21 -17.35
N SER A 153 -0.87 -7.01 -17.37
CA SER A 153 0.53 -6.73 -17.69
C SER A 153 1.29 -5.99 -16.57
N GLU A 154 0.89 -6.22 -15.33
CA GLU A 154 1.55 -5.66 -14.15
C GLU A 154 3.00 -6.12 -14.04
N CYS A 155 3.88 -5.22 -13.59
CA CYS A 155 5.27 -5.50 -13.19
C CYS A 155 5.38 -5.48 -11.66
N GLY A 156 6.36 -6.20 -11.09
CA GLY A 156 6.52 -6.33 -9.64
C GLY A 156 5.72 -7.51 -9.07
N VAL A 157 5.48 -8.52 -9.89
CA VAL A 157 4.70 -9.73 -9.54
C VAL A 157 5.52 -10.70 -8.70
N SER A 158 6.82 -10.77 -8.93
CA SER A 158 7.73 -11.59 -8.13
C SER A 158 8.75 -10.73 -7.38
N PHE A 159 9.37 -11.29 -6.35
CA PHE A 159 10.43 -10.61 -5.62
C PHE A 159 11.64 -10.32 -6.52
N GLU A 160 11.92 -11.20 -7.50
CA GLU A 160 12.98 -11.02 -8.49
C GLU A 160 12.70 -9.82 -9.42
N GLU A 161 11.45 -9.59 -9.83
CA GLU A 161 11.08 -8.40 -10.60
C GLU A 161 11.27 -7.11 -9.79
N LEU A 162 10.88 -7.11 -8.50
CA LEU A 162 11.09 -5.97 -7.60
C LEU A 162 12.57 -5.74 -7.33
N ALA A 163 13.36 -6.79 -7.11
CA ALA A 163 14.81 -6.69 -6.97
C ALA A 163 15.45 -6.11 -8.23
N ALA A 164 15.04 -6.53 -9.42
CA ALA A 164 15.55 -6.00 -10.69
C ALA A 164 15.22 -4.50 -10.85
N ILE A 165 14.06 -4.03 -10.38
CA ILE A 165 13.73 -2.59 -10.35
C ILE A 165 14.67 -1.87 -9.39
N ILE A 166 14.84 -2.38 -8.16
CA ILE A 166 15.67 -1.78 -7.12
C ILE A 166 17.12 -1.67 -7.59
N ASP A 167 17.67 -2.75 -8.14
CA ASP A 167 19.07 -2.82 -8.60
C ASP A 167 19.36 -1.87 -9.77
N GLY A 168 18.36 -1.61 -10.60
CA GLY A 168 18.47 -0.69 -11.72
C GLY A 168 18.40 0.81 -11.34
N VAL A 169 17.91 1.13 -10.14
CA VAL A 169 17.71 2.52 -9.69
C VAL A 169 18.95 3.04 -8.97
N THR A 170 19.45 4.19 -9.39
CA THR A 170 20.66 4.84 -8.83
C THR A 170 20.48 5.24 -7.36
N TYR A 171 19.31 5.77 -7.01
CA TYR A 171 18.95 6.20 -5.65
C TYR A 171 18.13 5.13 -4.92
N ASN A 172 18.55 3.87 -5.00
CA ASN A 172 17.75 2.75 -4.51
C ASN A 172 17.61 2.69 -2.98
N GLU A 173 18.39 3.44 -2.22
CA GLU A 173 18.19 3.65 -0.78
C GLU A 173 16.87 4.38 -0.47
N ARG A 174 16.31 5.05 -1.46
CA ARG A 174 14.97 5.69 -1.39
C ARG A 174 13.84 4.76 -1.82
N LEU A 175 14.15 3.51 -2.17
CA LEU A 175 13.16 2.47 -2.46
C LEU A 175 12.98 1.56 -1.26
N SER A 176 11.74 1.21 -1.01
CA SER A 176 11.33 0.18 -0.04
C SER A 176 10.22 -0.66 -0.66
N ILE A 177 9.71 -1.63 0.08
CA ILE A 177 8.66 -2.52 -0.39
C ILE A 177 7.41 -2.37 0.48
N CYS A 178 6.26 -2.37 -0.18
CA CYS A 178 4.96 -2.64 0.40
C CYS A 178 4.54 -4.06 0.00
N LEU A 179 4.36 -4.96 0.97
CA LEU A 179 3.89 -6.31 0.73
C LEU A 179 2.37 -6.37 0.93
N ASP A 180 1.60 -6.65 -0.12
CA ASP A 180 0.17 -6.91 -0.02
C ASP A 180 -0.11 -8.42 0.03
N THR A 181 -0.80 -8.87 1.07
CA THR A 181 -1.09 -10.29 1.31
C THR A 181 -2.01 -10.89 0.24
N CYS A 182 -2.98 -10.13 -0.27
CA CYS A 182 -3.84 -10.56 -1.38
C CYS A 182 -3.04 -10.65 -2.69
N HIS A 183 -2.21 -9.65 -2.98
CA HIS A 183 -1.43 -9.61 -4.22
C HIS A 183 -0.45 -10.78 -4.31
N ILE A 184 0.36 -11.03 -3.26
CA ILE A 184 1.30 -12.15 -3.29
C ILE A 184 0.56 -13.50 -3.32
N HIS A 185 -0.57 -13.65 -2.63
CA HIS A 185 -1.40 -14.85 -2.73
C HIS A 185 -1.91 -15.07 -4.16
N ASP A 186 -2.45 -14.04 -4.79
CA ASP A 186 -2.93 -14.09 -6.17
C ASP A 186 -1.78 -14.28 -7.18
N ALA A 187 -0.55 -13.83 -6.86
CA ALA A 187 0.66 -14.11 -7.65
C ALA A 187 1.18 -15.54 -7.51
N GLY A 188 0.78 -16.29 -6.47
CA GLY A 188 1.13 -17.70 -6.29
C GLY A 188 1.95 -18.03 -5.05
N TYR A 189 2.20 -17.06 -4.16
CA TYR A 189 2.84 -17.30 -2.87
C TYR A 189 1.85 -17.88 -1.86
N ASN A 190 2.25 -18.91 -1.11
CA ASN A 190 1.38 -19.60 -0.17
C ASN A 190 1.29 -18.87 1.18
N VAL A 191 0.62 -17.71 1.19
CA VAL A 191 0.44 -16.89 2.41
C VAL A 191 -0.24 -17.67 3.53
N ARG A 192 -1.13 -18.59 3.17
CA ARG A 192 -1.95 -19.34 4.10
C ARG A 192 -1.15 -20.35 4.92
N GLU A 193 -0.24 -21.08 4.29
CA GLU A 193 0.40 -22.25 4.91
C GLU A 193 1.91 -22.08 5.12
N ASP A 194 2.57 -21.10 4.44
CA ASP A 194 4.03 -20.96 4.42
C ASP A 194 4.49 -19.49 4.39
N PHE A 195 3.99 -18.68 5.32
CA PHE A 195 4.39 -17.27 5.35
C PHE A 195 5.85 -17.07 5.77
N ASP A 196 6.41 -17.93 6.64
CA ASP A 196 7.83 -17.88 7.02
C ASP A 196 8.75 -18.14 5.82
N GLY A 197 8.41 -19.13 4.99
CA GLY A 197 9.14 -19.41 3.75
C GLY A 197 9.07 -18.23 2.75
N ILE A 198 7.95 -17.51 2.73
CA ILE A 198 7.82 -16.28 1.93
C ILE A 198 8.76 -15.19 2.46
N LEU A 199 8.82 -14.97 3.77
CA LEU A 199 9.74 -13.99 4.37
C LEU A 199 11.21 -14.37 4.16
N ASP A 200 11.55 -15.65 4.26
CA ASP A 200 12.90 -16.14 3.98
C ASP A 200 13.29 -15.94 2.51
N GLN A 201 12.33 -16.13 1.56
CA GLN A 201 12.56 -15.83 0.16
C GLN A 201 12.72 -14.32 -0.07
N PHE A 202 11.85 -13.52 0.54
CA PHE A 202 11.91 -12.05 0.45
C PHE A 202 13.26 -11.53 0.95
N ASP A 203 13.72 -12.02 2.11
CA ASP A 203 14.99 -11.60 2.71
C ASP A 203 16.18 -11.96 1.80
N ARG A 204 16.20 -13.16 1.23
CA ARG A 204 17.28 -13.58 0.31
C ARG A 204 17.32 -12.78 -0.98
N VAL A 205 16.18 -12.36 -1.51
CA VAL A 205 16.08 -11.72 -2.84
C VAL A 205 16.17 -10.20 -2.75
N ILE A 206 15.58 -9.60 -1.72
CA ILE A 206 15.43 -8.14 -1.61
C ILE A 206 16.13 -7.58 -0.35
N GLY A 207 16.04 -8.31 0.77
CA GLY A 207 16.43 -7.88 2.10
C GLY A 207 15.25 -7.42 2.94
N ILE A 208 15.09 -8.01 4.14
CA ILE A 208 13.95 -7.74 5.04
C ILE A 208 13.90 -6.27 5.50
N GLU A 209 15.02 -5.59 5.55
CA GLU A 209 15.13 -4.18 5.93
C GLU A 209 14.43 -3.23 4.96
N ARG A 210 14.17 -3.68 3.71
CA ARG A 210 13.42 -2.90 2.72
C ARG A 210 11.91 -3.01 2.88
N LEU A 211 11.39 -3.96 3.67
CA LEU A 211 9.97 -4.07 3.94
C LEU A 211 9.53 -3.00 4.92
N LYS A 212 8.76 -2.02 4.47
CA LYS A 212 8.36 -0.83 5.26
C LYS A 212 6.86 -0.67 5.43
N VAL A 213 6.07 -1.33 4.61
CA VAL A 213 4.59 -1.27 4.64
C VAL A 213 4.05 -2.67 4.36
N ILE A 214 2.96 -3.04 5.00
CA ILE A 214 2.21 -4.26 4.69
C ILE A 214 0.74 -3.88 4.50
N HIS A 215 0.16 -4.26 3.37
CA HIS A 215 -1.27 -4.28 3.19
C HIS A 215 -1.82 -5.64 3.61
N ILE A 216 -2.77 -5.64 4.54
CA ILE A 216 -3.40 -6.84 5.08
C ILE A 216 -4.78 -6.99 4.48
N ASN A 217 -4.88 -7.83 3.48
CA ASN A 217 -6.11 -8.09 2.74
C ASN A 217 -6.32 -9.60 2.58
N ASP A 218 -7.56 -10.08 2.75
CA ASP A 218 -7.90 -11.42 2.32
C ASP A 218 -8.16 -11.44 0.81
N SER A 219 -8.15 -12.61 0.18
CA SER A 219 -8.39 -12.72 -1.27
C SER A 219 -9.67 -13.47 -1.58
N LYS A 220 -10.47 -12.95 -2.53
CA LYS A 220 -11.63 -13.65 -3.11
C LYS A 220 -11.27 -14.87 -3.94
N ASN A 221 -10.00 -15.05 -4.25
CA ASN A 221 -9.54 -16.01 -5.24
C ASN A 221 -8.64 -17.07 -4.62
N ILE A 222 -8.56 -18.20 -5.29
CA ILE A 222 -7.54 -19.22 -4.98
C ILE A 222 -6.14 -18.69 -5.33
N MET A 223 -5.14 -19.22 -4.65
CA MET A 223 -3.73 -18.91 -4.88
C MET A 223 -3.36 -19.02 -6.38
N GLY A 224 -2.59 -18.06 -6.87
CA GLY A 224 -2.11 -18.03 -8.27
C GLY A 224 -3.13 -17.58 -9.30
N SER A 225 -4.25 -17.01 -8.88
CA SER A 225 -5.35 -16.60 -9.79
C SER A 225 -5.06 -15.36 -10.63
N ARG A 226 -4.11 -14.51 -10.23
CA ARG A 226 -3.71 -13.26 -10.88
C ARG A 226 -4.87 -12.28 -11.11
N LYS A 227 -5.71 -12.07 -10.09
CA LYS A 227 -6.95 -11.27 -10.24
C LYS A 227 -6.99 -9.97 -9.45
N ASP A 228 -6.30 -9.88 -8.34
CA ASP A 228 -6.35 -8.72 -7.45
C ASP A 228 -7.81 -8.37 -7.08
N ARG A 229 -8.35 -9.16 -6.15
CA ARG A 229 -9.70 -8.95 -5.62
C ARG A 229 -9.69 -9.15 -4.12
N HIS A 230 -9.58 -8.05 -3.38
CA HIS A 230 -9.62 -8.04 -1.93
C HIS A 230 -10.95 -8.58 -1.40
N GLU A 231 -10.87 -9.35 -0.32
CA GLU A 231 -11.99 -9.82 0.46
C GLU A 231 -11.89 -9.34 1.90
N ASN A 232 -12.99 -9.29 2.62
CA ASN A 232 -13.01 -8.99 4.03
C ASN A 232 -12.30 -10.09 4.84
N ILE A 233 -11.64 -9.70 5.92
CA ILE A 233 -10.81 -10.58 6.74
C ILE A 233 -11.60 -11.80 7.22
N GLY A 234 -11.09 -12.99 6.92
CA GLY A 234 -11.68 -14.28 7.27
C GLY A 234 -12.76 -14.79 6.33
N HIS A 235 -13.07 -14.04 5.26
CA HIS A 235 -14.05 -14.45 4.24
C HIS A 235 -13.42 -14.92 2.93
N GLY A 236 -12.10 -14.81 2.80
CA GLY A 236 -11.37 -15.19 1.61
C GLY A 236 -10.60 -16.50 1.74
N TYR A 237 -9.75 -16.74 0.75
CA TYR A 237 -8.98 -17.98 0.63
C TYR A 237 -7.69 -17.98 1.46
N ILE A 238 -7.19 -16.83 1.92
CA ILE A 238 -6.07 -16.74 2.87
C ILE A 238 -6.57 -17.11 4.26
N GLY A 239 -7.62 -16.45 4.72
CA GLY A 239 -8.30 -16.74 5.98
C GLY A 239 -7.72 -16.04 7.20
N LEU A 240 -8.56 -15.91 8.24
CA LEU A 240 -8.27 -15.14 9.45
C LEU A 240 -6.99 -15.58 10.17
N GLN A 241 -6.77 -16.88 10.33
CA GLN A 241 -5.63 -17.38 11.13
C GLN A 241 -4.29 -17.03 10.49
N ALA A 242 -4.18 -17.18 9.17
CA ALA A 242 -2.99 -16.82 8.43
C ALA A 242 -2.74 -15.30 8.48
N LEU A 243 -3.77 -14.48 8.30
CA LEU A 243 -3.64 -13.02 8.36
C LEU A 243 -3.29 -12.53 9.77
N ARG A 244 -3.83 -13.14 10.83
CA ARG A 244 -3.38 -12.90 12.21
C ARG A 244 -1.92 -13.26 12.41
N TYR A 245 -1.47 -14.40 11.87
CA TYR A 245 -0.08 -14.78 11.93
C TYR A 245 0.83 -13.70 11.29
N VAL A 246 0.49 -13.23 10.10
CA VAL A 246 1.21 -12.13 9.45
C VAL A 246 1.25 -10.87 10.33
N VAL A 247 0.10 -10.47 10.90
CA VAL A 247 -0.02 -9.26 11.72
C VAL A 247 0.85 -9.32 12.97
N HIS A 248 0.92 -10.49 13.61
CA HIS A 248 1.65 -10.68 14.87
C HIS A 248 3.06 -11.25 14.68
N HIS A 249 3.52 -11.41 13.44
CA HIS A 249 4.84 -11.96 13.16
C HIS A 249 5.96 -11.12 13.79
N PRO A 250 6.89 -11.71 14.58
CA PRO A 250 7.89 -10.98 15.37
C PRO A 250 8.77 -10.05 14.52
N GLN A 251 9.24 -10.51 13.36
CA GLN A 251 10.09 -9.74 12.45
C GLN A 251 9.37 -8.50 11.87
N LEU A 252 8.03 -8.49 11.88
CA LEU A 252 7.19 -7.43 11.31
C LEU A 252 6.64 -6.46 12.36
N SER A 253 7.04 -6.59 13.62
CA SER A 253 6.44 -5.88 14.76
C SER A 253 6.45 -4.36 14.63
N THR A 254 7.42 -3.77 13.93
CA THR A 254 7.57 -2.31 13.75
C THR A 254 6.99 -1.78 12.46
N ILE A 255 6.54 -2.67 11.56
CA ILE A 255 6.05 -2.29 10.23
C ILE A 255 4.55 -2.00 10.32
N PRO A 256 4.04 -0.88 9.76
CA PRO A 256 2.61 -0.60 9.70
C PRO A 256 1.88 -1.61 8.82
N LYS A 257 0.74 -2.11 9.32
CA LYS A 257 -0.18 -3.01 8.64
C LYS A 257 -1.48 -2.27 8.37
N LEU A 258 -1.91 -2.26 7.13
CA LEU A 258 -2.99 -1.41 6.63
C LEU A 258 -4.01 -2.22 5.84
N LEU A 259 -5.26 -2.08 6.19
CA LEU A 259 -6.39 -2.74 5.55
C LEU A 259 -6.91 -1.92 4.38
N GLU A 260 -7.21 -2.59 3.27
CA GLU A 260 -7.88 -2.05 2.09
C GLU A 260 -9.06 -2.94 1.65
N THR A 261 -9.65 -3.62 2.61
CA THR A 261 -10.77 -4.54 2.39
C THR A 261 -12.01 -3.81 1.89
N PRO A 262 -12.88 -4.48 1.12
CA PRO A 262 -14.06 -3.85 0.55
C PRO A 262 -15.08 -3.47 1.62
N SER A 263 -15.78 -2.37 1.37
CA SER A 263 -16.92 -1.95 2.19
C SER A 263 -18.05 -2.98 2.13
N ILE A 264 -18.85 -3.06 3.20
CA ILE A 264 -19.96 -3.99 3.36
C ILE A 264 -21.29 -3.25 3.27
N GLY A 265 -22.30 -3.90 2.71
CA GLY A 265 -23.67 -3.38 2.61
C GLY A 265 -24.08 -2.97 1.20
N GLU A 266 -25.37 -2.70 1.04
CA GLU A 266 -25.94 -2.21 -0.22
C GLU A 266 -25.56 -0.75 -0.47
N LYS A 267 -25.55 -0.32 -1.74
CA LYS A 267 -25.10 1.01 -2.21
C LYS A 267 -25.58 2.22 -1.40
N LYS A 268 -26.67 2.10 -0.64
CA LYS A 268 -27.25 3.18 0.20
C LYS A 268 -26.72 3.17 1.66
N TYR A 269 -26.15 2.05 2.13
CA TYR A 269 -25.73 1.86 3.52
C TYR A 269 -24.36 1.17 3.57
N VAL A 270 -23.39 1.76 2.87
CA VAL A 270 -22.03 1.24 2.82
C VAL A 270 -21.32 1.56 4.14
N ASN A 271 -20.93 0.52 4.88
CA ASN A 271 -20.14 0.63 6.09
C ASN A 271 -18.71 0.14 5.84
N ALA A 272 -17.75 0.91 6.32
CA ALA A 272 -16.36 0.45 6.37
C ALA A 272 -16.22 -0.65 7.44
N PRO A 273 -15.64 -1.80 7.11
CA PRO A 273 -15.52 -2.94 8.04
C PRO A 273 -14.41 -2.74 9.07
N TYR A 274 -13.59 -1.73 8.92
CA TYR A 274 -12.26 -1.62 9.51
C TYR A 274 -12.22 -1.68 11.04
N LYS A 275 -13.19 -1.08 11.73
CA LYS A 275 -13.25 -1.19 13.21
C LYS A 275 -13.33 -2.65 13.67
N HIS A 276 -14.17 -3.43 13.01
CA HIS A 276 -14.34 -4.85 13.34
C HIS A 276 -13.13 -5.68 12.90
N GLU A 277 -12.62 -5.44 11.70
CA GLU A 277 -11.46 -6.17 11.16
C GLU A 277 -10.17 -5.89 11.93
N ILE A 278 -9.98 -4.65 12.43
CA ILE A 278 -8.87 -4.33 13.35
C ILE A 278 -9.00 -5.13 14.65
N SER A 279 -10.21 -5.22 15.24
CA SER A 279 -10.44 -6.06 16.43
C SER A 279 -10.22 -7.55 16.15
N LEU A 280 -10.65 -8.05 14.97
CA LEU A 280 -10.36 -9.42 14.54
C LEU A 280 -8.86 -9.69 14.48
N LEU A 281 -8.12 -8.82 13.81
CA LEU A 281 -6.67 -9.00 13.63
C LEU A 281 -5.88 -8.85 14.93
N ARG A 282 -6.38 -8.06 15.89
CA ARG A 282 -5.82 -7.98 17.25
C ARG A 282 -6.10 -9.20 18.12
N GLY A 283 -7.05 -10.04 17.73
CA GLY A 283 -7.50 -11.17 18.53
C GLY A 283 -8.49 -10.79 19.66
N GLU A 284 -9.15 -9.63 19.55
CA GLU A 284 -10.18 -9.17 20.49
C GLU A 284 -11.53 -9.85 20.25
N THR A 285 -11.74 -10.41 19.07
CA THR A 285 -12.88 -11.23 18.66
C THR A 285 -12.46 -12.27 17.61
N ASP A 286 -13.20 -13.37 17.51
CA ASP A 286 -12.96 -14.45 16.54
C ASP A 286 -14.03 -14.53 15.46
N ASP A 287 -15.11 -13.75 15.59
CA ASP A 287 -16.24 -13.79 14.67
C ASP A 287 -16.00 -12.85 13.47
N PRO A 288 -15.84 -13.37 12.24
CA PRO A 288 -15.80 -12.55 11.05
C PRO A 288 -17.05 -11.66 10.92
N ILE A 289 -16.87 -10.50 10.28
CA ILE A 289 -17.97 -9.56 10.10
C ILE A 289 -19.10 -10.19 9.30
N LYS A 290 -20.34 -10.01 9.74
CA LYS A 290 -21.50 -10.53 9.00
C LYS A 290 -21.75 -9.66 7.77
N LYS A 291 -21.83 -10.30 6.60
CA LYS A 291 -22.14 -9.66 5.31
C LYS A 291 -23.63 -9.56 5.09
#